data_ec74f4c2c7a2ea16f746c3af7ea289b9
#
_entry.id   ec74f4c2c7a2ea16f746c3af7ea289b9
#
_cell.length_a   1.000
_cell.length_b   1.000
_cell.length_c   1.000
_cell.angle_alpha   90.00
_cell.angle_beta   90.00
_cell.angle_gamma   90.00
#
_symmetry.space_group_name_H-M   'P 1'
#
loop_
_entity.id
_entity.type
_entity.pdbx_description
1 polymer ?
#
loop_
_entity_poly.entity_id
_entity_poly.type
_entity_poly.pdbx_seq_one_letter_code
_entity_poly.pdbx_strand_id
1 'polypeptide(L)'
;MQIMNRPLTEEISKVKGMAMIGETEEKFELWRQEWDEMVTTHLPNLEEDLFDAEEYTDKYRFKKARSILMGVIQSLEKMDTRIKEITSEINELVTSEELNREEIVEAKEKLQETKKYYLTHIRALGQTATLFDKELDEIKSLFETFESLTVQGSHLEARQRLVESLNRISVCKTKMQGVPELLVILQSDIPNSLKELSAGFTEMEQQGYVLHHIGIEKEIGSLKELNEIALNKVFDLELDSAQKDMDELVQKMDQLYEMLENEVHSKQFVMKEREVFFTNIQDLQDRIDNLKHETQIVSSTYLIEQNEAEMQKKIEKLFHKLESRFMIIQDSIDEKRESFSVIREMMEEMQKQMEELQRSQKVYEEMLHNLRKDELDTKQSLKELRKKLLEARRMVQKSNLPGLPEHYLITIGKAEEYIIEVSKKLDEKPLEMSDVSYVLNKAHEAVNDGYEETSKMIENAFLAEKLIQYGNRFRSSYQSVSIRLIEAEIAFRNYQYEDALQIAASAIESVQPGILKEMEINLKSHV
;
A
#
# COMPACT_ATOMS: atom_id res chain seq x y z
N MET A 1 -51.90 32.21 -48.58
CA MET A 1 -50.86 33.22 -48.87
C MET A 1 -49.44 32.83 -48.43
N GLN A 2 -49.21 32.26 -47.24
CA GLN A 2 -47.84 31.89 -46.84
C GLN A 2 -47.22 30.76 -47.69
N ILE A 3 -47.99 29.79 -48.14
CA ILE A 3 -47.51 28.70 -49.01
C ILE A 3 -47.17 29.17 -50.41
N MET A 4 -47.96 30.06 -50.99
CA MET A 4 -47.70 30.65 -52.32
C MET A 4 -46.48 31.57 -52.37
N ASN A 5 -46.10 32.16 -51.25
CA ASN A 5 -44.91 33.03 -51.14
C ASN A 5 -43.62 32.31 -50.83
N ARG A 6 -43.63 30.97 -50.74
CA ARG A 6 -42.39 30.22 -50.56
C ARG A 6 -41.57 30.22 -51.85
N PRO A 7 -40.25 30.39 -51.81
CA PRO A 7 -39.38 30.46 -52.97
C PRO A 7 -39.08 29.08 -53.59
N LEU A 8 -40.06 28.11 -53.53
CA LEU A 8 -39.85 26.77 -54.10
C LEU A 8 -39.58 26.81 -55.62
N THR A 9 -40.22 27.74 -56.33
CA THR A 9 -39.96 27.98 -57.74
C THR A 9 -38.54 28.46 -58.04
N GLU A 10 -37.95 29.24 -57.11
CA GLU A 10 -36.55 29.67 -57.19
C GLU A 10 -35.60 28.51 -56.88
N GLU A 11 -35.94 27.66 -55.90
CA GLU A 11 -35.13 26.46 -55.53
C GLU A 11 -35.17 25.43 -56.69
N ILE A 12 -36.33 25.15 -57.25
CA ILE A 12 -36.47 24.31 -58.47
C ILE A 12 -35.68 24.91 -59.64
N SER A 13 -35.63 26.23 -59.77
CA SER A 13 -34.86 26.91 -60.82
C SER A 13 -33.35 26.74 -60.66
N LYS A 14 -32.82 26.56 -59.40
CA LYS A 14 -31.41 26.26 -59.20
C LYS A 14 -30.98 24.92 -59.81
N VAL A 15 -31.85 23.91 -59.74
CA VAL A 15 -31.59 22.59 -60.32
C VAL A 15 -31.59 22.69 -61.85
N LYS A 16 -32.33 23.63 -62.44
CA LYS A 16 -32.38 23.86 -63.91
C LYS A 16 -31.05 24.32 -64.52
N GLY A 17 -30.14 24.86 -63.65
CA GLY A 17 -28.79 25.25 -64.08
C GLY A 17 -27.79 24.06 -64.07
N MET A 18 -28.21 22.89 -63.60
CA MET A 18 -27.41 21.67 -63.59
C MET A 18 -27.60 20.85 -64.84
N ALA A 19 -26.76 19.86 -65.08
CA ALA A 19 -26.95 18.93 -66.22
C ALA A 19 -28.21 18.09 -66.01
N MET A 20 -29.29 18.45 -66.68
CA MET A 20 -30.61 17.80 -66.62
C MET A 20 -30.58 16.51 -67.44
N ILE A 21 -30.07 15.43 -66.90
CA ILE A 21 -29.95 14.14 -67.57
C ILE A 21 -30.27 13.03 -66.57
N GLY A 22 -31.02 12.02 -66.98
CA GLY A 22 -31.27 10.81 -66.17
C GLY A 22 -32.07 11.07 -64.92
N GLU A 23 -31.57 10.60 -63.76
CA GLU A 23 -32.24 10.66 -62.46
C GLU A 23 -32.57 12.11 -62.03
N THR A 24 -31.67 13.04 -62.27
CA THR A 24 -31.89 14.46 -61.96
C THR A 24 -33.07 15.05 -62.76
N GLU A 25 -33.21 14.68 -64.04
CA GLU A 25 -34.32 15.08 -64.90
C GLU A 25 -35.65 14.48 -64.40
N GLU A 26 -35.65 13.18 -64.09
CA GLU A 26 -36.83 12.50 -63.53
C GLU A 26 -37.31 13.12 -62.20
N LYS A 27 -36.40 13.37 -61.24
CA LYS A 27 -36.73 14.02 -59.98
C LYS A 27 -37.22 15.46 -60.17
N PHE A 28 -36.57 16.22 -61.04
CA PHE A 28 -36.98 17.58 -61.36
C PHE A 28 -38.39 17.65 -61.94
N GLU A 29 -38.73 16.79 -62.93
CA GLU A 29 -40.07 16.74 -63.50
C GLU A 29 -41.10 16.29 -62.47
N LEU A 30 -40.78 15.35 -61.61
CA LEU A 30 -41.65 14.91 -60.51
C LEU A 30 -41.93 16.07 -59.53
N TRP A 31 -40.89 16.77 -59.04
CA TRP A 31 -41.08 17.92 -58.17
C TRP A 31 -41.85 19.05 -58.79
N ARG A 32 -41.64 19.29 -60.10
CA ARG A 32 -42.38 20.29 -60.89
C ARG A 32 -43.83 19.89 -60.98
N GLN A 33 -44.13 18.65 -61.36
CA GLN A 33 -45.48 18.14 -61.45
C GLN A 33 -46.23 18.22 -60.11
N GLU A 34 -45.60 17.75 -59.02
CA GLU A 34 -46.18 17.84 -57.68
C GLU A 34 -46.47 19.30 -57.26
N TRP A 35 -45.56 20.21 -57.58
CA TRP A 35 -45.75 21.63 -57.29
C TRP A 35 -46.87 22.22 -58.13
N ASP A 36 -46.91 21.95 -59.42
CA ASP A 36 -47.95 22.42 -60.32
C ASP A 36 -49.34 21.88 -59.90
N GLU A 37 -49.43 20.62 -59.48
CA GLU A 37 -50.66 20.01 -58.95
C GLU A 37 -51.06 20.67 -57.58
N MET A 38 -50.17 20.97 -56.75
CA MET A 38 -50.44 21.70 -55.50
C MET A 38 -50.99 23.10 -55.74
N VAL A 39 -50.43 23.82 -56.71
CA VAL A 39 -50.83 25.21 -57.01
C VAL A 39 -52.11 25.27 -57.88
N THR A 40 -52.25 24.37 -58.83
CA THR A 40 -53.39 24.45 -59.82
C THR A 40 -54.64 23.70 -59.38
N THR A 41 -54.46 22.67 -58.47
CA THR A 41 -55.59 21.82 -58.10
C THR A 41 -55.87 21.89 -56.62
N HIS A 42 -54.85 21.64 -55.75
CA HIS A 42 -55.08 21.51 -54.34
C HIS A 42 -55.38 22.84 -53.65
N LEU A 43 -54.63 23.91 -53.95
CA LEU A 43 -54.85 25.21 -53.31
C LEU A 43 -56.20 25.81 -53.68
N PRO A 44 -56.65 25.83 -55.01
CA PRO A 44 -57.97 26.29 -55.35
C PRO A 44 -59.11 25.51 -54.68
N ASN A 45 -58.98 24.17 -54.58
CA ASN A 45 -59.99 23.36 -53.92
C ASN A 45 -60.08 23.70 -52.40
N LEU A 46 -58.96 23.98 -51.75
CA LEU A 46 -58.95 24.42 -50.35
C LEU A 46 -59.55 25.83 -50.21
N GLU A 47 -59.38 26.72 -51.17
CA GLU A 47 -60.05 28.02 -51.17
C GLU A 47 -61.58 27.86 -51.32
N GLU A 48 -62.06 26.93 -52.18
CA GLU A 48 -63.49 26.60 -52.28
C GLU A 48 -64.01 26.02 -50.96
N ASP A 49 -63.30 25.07 -50.36
CA ASP A 49 -63.64 24.52 -49.03
C ASP A 49 -63.70 25.62 -47.95
N LEU A 50 -62.86 26.64 -48.01
CA LEU A 50 -62.90 27.78 -47.07
C LEU A 50 -64.13 28.65 -47.30
N PHE A 51 -64.51 28.91 -48.55
CA PHE A 51 -65.77 29.61 -48.88
C PHE A 51 -66.99 28.82 -48.46
N ASP A 52 -66.99 27.49 -48.64
CA ASP A 52 -68.05 26.60 -48.09
C ASP A 52 -68.13 26.66 -46.58
N ALA A 53 -67.02 26.67 -45.91
CA ALA A 53 -66.98 26.79 -44.44
C ALA A 53 -67.52 28.12 -43.92
N GLU A 54 -67.22 29.23 -44.62
CA GLU A 54 -67.79 30.57 -44.38
C GLU A 54 -69.30 30.55 -44.59
N GLU A 55 -69.83 30.02 -45.77
CA GLU A 55 -71.27 29.87 -46.03
C GLU A 55 -71.97 29.03 -44.96
N TYR A 56 -71.40 27.91 -44.52
CA TYR A 56 -71.97 27.11 -43.43
C TYR A 56 -71.98 27.85 -42.09
N THR A 57 -71.04 28.75 -41.87
CA THR A 57 -70.96 29.58 -40.63
C THR A 57 -72.08 30.63 -40.67
N ASP A 58 -72.34 31.28 -41.81
CA ASP A 58 -73.38 32.24 -42.00
C ASP A 58 -74.78 31.60 -41.87
N LYS A 59 -74.94 30.33 -42.26
CA LYS A 59 -76.13 29.52 -42.06
C LYS A 59 -76.24 28.89 -40.66
N TYR A 60 -75.41 29.30 -39.63
CA TYR A 60 -75.36 28.80 -38.28
C TYR A 60 -75.10 27.29 -38.14
N ARG A 61 -74.49 26.66 -39.18
CA ARG A 61 -74.14 25.20 -39.14
C ARG A 61 -72.71 24.94 -38.67
N PHE A 62 -72.35 25.40 -37.48
CA PHE A 62 -70.98 25.41 -37.00
C PHE A 62 -70.29 24.02 -36.89
N LYS A 63 -71.06 22.94 -36.73
CA LYS A 63 -70.47 21.59 -36.71
C LYS A 63 -69.91 21.19 -38.10
N LYS A 64 -70.63 21.57 -39.18
CA LYS A 64 -70.18 21.29 -40.56
C LYS A 64 -69.03 22.20 -40.93
N ALA A 65 -69.12 23.47 -40.64
CA ALA A 65 -68.03 24.42 -40.89
C ALA A 65 -66.73 23.98 -40.19
N ARG A 66 -66.82 23.54 -38.90
CA ARG A 66 -65.64 23.01 -38.14
C ARG A 66 -65.06 21.77 -38.80
N SER A 67 -65.86 20.84 -39.31
CA SER A 67 -65.39 19.62 -39.97
C SER A 67 -64.61 19.96 -41.26
N ILE A 68 -65.08 20.90 -42.05
CA ILE A 68 -64.43 21.36 -43.31
C ILE A 68 -63.11 22.07 -42.96
N LEU A 69 -63.13 23.00 -41.99
CA LEU A 69 -61.91 23.69 -41.53
C LEU A 69 -60.84 22.73 -41.02
N MET A 70 -61.23 21.67 -40.27
CA MET A 70 -60.28 20.64 -39.86
C MET A 70 -59.68 19.89 -41.06
N GLY A 71 -60.47 19.60 -42.08
CA GLY A 71 -59.99 19.01 -43.33
C GLY A 71 -59.00 19.91 -44.10
N VAL A 72 -59.32 21.21 -44.20
CA VAL A 72 -58.43 22.22 -44.78
C VAL A 72 -57.12 22.33 -44.04
N ILE A 73 -57.14 22.37 -42.69
CA ILE A 73 -55.91 22.43 -41.85
C ILE A 73 -55.05 21.19 -42.08
N GLN A 74 -55.67 20.00 -42.08
CA GLN A 74 -54.94 18.75 -42.31
C GLN A 74 -54.32 18.68 -43.74
N SER A 75 -55.00 19.17 -44.73
CA SER A 75 -54.49 19.20 -46.09
C SER A 75 -53.36 20.21 -46.28
N LEU A 76 -53.47 21.40 -45.65
CA LEU A 76 -52.39 22.39 -45.61
C LEU A 76 -51.12 21.87 -44.84
N GLU A 77 -51.30 21.16 -43.77
CA GLU A 77 -50.18 20.54 -43.01
C GLU A 77 -49.45 19.48 -43.87
N LYS A 78 -50.22 18.66 -44.62
CA LYS A 78 -49.65 17.68 -45.56
C LYS A 78 -48.84 18.35 -46.66
N MET A 79 -49.40 19.40 -47.24
CA MET A 79 -48.72 20.17 -48.32
C MET A 79 -47.47 20.86 -47.80
N ASP A 80 -47.54 21.47 -46.60
CA ASP A 80 -46.38 22.12 -45.98
C ASP A 80 -45.25 21.13 -45.68
N THR A 81 -45.58 19.91 -45.19
CA THR A 81 -44.61 18.83 -44.98
C THR A 81 -43.94 18.41 -46.28
N ARG A 82 -44.75 18.20 -47.35
CA ARG A 82 -44.22 17.79 -48.65
C ARG A 82 -43.33 18.85 -49.29
N ILE A 83 -43.71 20.14 -49.21
CA ILE A 83 -42.87 21.24 -49.67
C ILE A 83 -41.53 21.28 -48.98
N LYS A 84 -41.51 21.04 -47.62
CA LYS A 84 -40.26 20.95 -46.86
C LYS A 84 -39.40 19.79 -47.31
N GLU A 85 -40.00 18.63 -47.57
CA GLU A 85 -39.31 17.45 -48.12
C GLU A 85 -38.67 17.75 -49.45
N ILE A 86 -39.46 18.29 -50.44
CA ILE A 86 -38.95 18.67 -51.73
C ILE A 86 -37.81 19.69 -51.66
N THR A 87 -37.94 20.69 -50.78
CA THR A 87 -36.86 21.68 -50.53
C THR A 87 -35.59 21.02 -49.98
N SER A 88 -35.74 20.06 -49.08
CA SER A 88 -34.61 19.30 -48.54
C SER A 88 -33.93 18.45 -49.62
N GLU A 89 -34.73 17.72 -50.43
CA GLU A 89 -34.24 16.88 -51.52
C GLU A 89 -33.49 17.70 -52.59
N ILE A 90 -34.01 18.91 -52.96
CA ILE A 90 -33.34 19.85 -53.86
C ILE A 90 -32.00 20.34 -53.27
N ASN A 91 -32.00 20.76 -52.00
CA ASN A 91 -30.79 21.24 -51.36
C ASN A 91 -29.72 20.16 -51.26
N GLU A 92 -30.11 18.92 -50.94
CA GLU A 92 -29.20 17.76 -50.91
C GLU A 92 -28.58 17.52 -52.30
N LEU A 93 -29.36 17.61 -53.36
CA LEU A 93 -28.89 17.41 -54.74
C LEU A 93 -27.90 18.50 -55.14
N VAL A 94 -28.26 19.78 -54.93
CA VAL A 94 -27.43 20.95 -55.30
C VAL A 94 -26.12 20.91 -54.49
N THR A 95 -26.22 20.69 -53.18
CA THR A 95 -25.04 20.60 -52.32
C THR A 95 -24.13 19.43 -52.73
N SER A 96 -24.71 18.28 -53.10
CA SER A 96 -23.93 17.12 -53.56
C SER A 96 -23.19 17.40 -54.86
N GLU A 97 -23.79 18.13 -55.81
CA GLU A 97 -23.13 18.52 -57.09
C GLU A 97 -21.97 19.48 -56.83
N GLU A 98 -22.20 20.54 -56.02
CA GLU A 98 -21.17 21.52 -55.69
C GLU A 98 -19.98 20.85 -54.97
N LEU A 99 -20.27 20.03 -53.94
CA LEU A 99 -19.22 19.29 -53.21
C LEU A 99 -18.50 18.28 -54.12
N ASN A 100 -19.22 17.57 -54.98
CA ASN A 100 -18.60 16.64 -55.94
C ASN A 100 -17.63 17.36 -56.89
N ARG A 101 -17.96 18.57 -57.31
CA ARG A 101 -17.14 19.37 -58.20
C ARG A 101 -15.87 19.89 -57.54
N GLU A 102 -15.96 20.26 -56.27
CA GLU A 102 -14.81 20.76 -55.52
C GLU A 102 -13.91 19.59 -55.09
N GLU A 103 -14.48 18.55 -54.46
CA GLU A 103 -13.74 17.47 -53.86
C GLU A 103 -13.12 16.49 -54.87
N ILE A 104 -13.63 16.37 -56.08
CA ILE A 104 -13.07 15.47 -57.12
C ILE A 104 -11.63 15.85 -57.47
N VAL A 105 -11.31 17.15 -57.47
CA VAL A 105 -9.96 17.62 -57.78
C VAL A 105 -9.00 17.18 -56.67
N GLU A 106 -9.40 17.42 -55.42
CA GLU A 106 -8.63 17.00 -54.24
C GLU A 106 -8.46 15.47 -54.17
N ALA A 107 -9.54 14.73 -54.50
CA ALA A 107 -9.51 13.27 -54.48
C ALA A 107 -8.54 12.70 -55.54
N LYS A 108 -8.51 13.29 -56.73
CA LYS A 108 -7.57 12.91 -57.81
C LYS A 108 -6.12 13.22 -57.42
N GLU A 109 -5.88 14.38 -56.78
CA GLU A 109 -4.55 14.74 -56.28
C GLU A 109 -4.08 13.74 -55.19
N LYS A 110 -4.94 13.43 -54.22
CA LYS A 110 -4.67 12.42 -53.17
C LYS A 110 -4.36 11.03 -53.75
N LEU A 111 -5.11 10.61 -54.78
CA LEU A 111 -4.83 9.36 -55.47
C LEU A 111 -3.47 9.37 -56.17
N GLN A 112 -3.10 10.48 -56.84
CA GLN A 112 -1.81 10.62 -57.49
C GLN A 112 -0.65 10.60 -56.45
N GLU A 113 -0.80 11.29 -55.34
CA GLU A 113 0.17 11.25 -54.27
C GLU A 113 0.34 9.83 -53.70
N THR A 114 -0.79 9.12 -53.49
CA THR A 114 -0.75 7.74 -52.96
C THR A 114 -0.08 6.79 -53.96
N LYS A 115 -0.36 6.94 -55.26
CA LYS A 115 0.33 6.19 -56.33
C LYS A 115 1.82 6.49 -56.38
N LYS A 116 2.21 7.77 -56.25
CA LYS A 116 3.62 8.17 -56.23
C LYS A 116 4.31 7.55 -55.00
N TYR A 117 3.65 7.58 -53.84
CA TYR A 117 4.17 6.94 -52.63
C TYR A 117 4.36 5.43 -52.84
N TYR A 118 3.36 4.73 -53.38
CA TYR A 118 3.43 3.31 -53.72
C TYR A 118 4.64 2.98 -54.60
N LEU A 119 4.80 3.68 -55.73
CA LEU A 119 5.92 3.45 -56.65
C LEU A 119 7.28 3.71 -56.05
N THR A 120 7.37 4.68 -55.13
CA THR A 120 8.64 4.99 -54.44
C THR A 120 9.00 3.92 -53.41
N HIS A 121 8.01 3.31 -52.75
CA HIS A 121 8.22 2.39 -51.63
C HIS A 121 7.90 0.93 -51.96
N ILE A 122 7.68 0.58 -53.22
CA ILE A 122 7.29 -0.76 -53.68
C ILE A 122 8.21 -1.88 -53.14
N ARG A 123 9.50 -1.62 -53.03
CA ARG A 123 10.46 -2.57 -52.47
C ARG A 123 10.28 -2.77 -50.95
N ALA A 124 9.97 -1.71 -50.25
CA ALA A 124 9.75 -1.74 -48.79
C ALA A 124 8.42 -2.39 -48.43
N LEU A 125 7.43 -2.37 -49.32
CA LEU A 125 6.12 -3.03 -49.16
C LEU A 125 6.22 -4.56 -49.35
N GLY A 126 7.27 -5.05 -50.01
CA GLY A 126 7.47 -6.49 -50.21
C GLY A 126 6.28 -7.19 -50.88
N GLN A 127 5.82 -8.29 -50.27
CA GLN A 127 4.72 -9.10 -50.83
C GLN A 127 3.37 -8.39 -50.78
N THR A 128 3.16 -7.42 -49.87
CA THR A 128 1.91 -6.66 -49.76
C THR A 128 1.68 -5.72 -50.96
N ALA A 129 2.73 -5.42 -51.74
CA ALA A 129 2.66 -4.52 -52.90
C ALA A 129 1.58 -4.96 -53.91
N THR A 130 1.40 -6.26 -54.11
CA THR A 130 0.37 -6.80 -55.04
C THR A 130 -1.06 -6.55 -54.55
N LEU A 131 -1.28 -6.49 -53.25
CA LEU A 131 -2.59 -6.17 -52.68
C LEU A 131 -2.88 -4.68 -52.78
N PHE A 132 -1.87 -3.84 -52.53
CA PHE A 132 -2.00 -2.39 -52.71
C PHE A 132 -2.24 -2.01 -54.18
N ASP A 133 -1.64 -2.72 -55.12
CA ASP A 133 -1.86 -2.50 -56.56
C ASP A 133 -3.32 -2.78 -56.94
N LYS A 134 -3.88 -3.90 -56.48
CA LYS A 134 -5.31 -4.24 -56.64
C LYS A 134 -6.22 -3.19 -56.01
N GLU A 135 -5.92 -2.77 -54.77
CA GLU A 135 -6.71 -1.76 -54.07
C GLU A 135 -6.70 -0.42 -54.83
N LEU A 136 -5.54 0.00 -55.36
CA LEU A 136 -5.41 1.21 -56.17
C LEU A 136 -6.18 1.11 -57.51
N ASP A 137 -6.23 -0.09 -58.10
CA ASP A 137 -7.04 -0.33 -59.31
C ASP A 137 -8.54 -0.31 -58.99
N GLU A 138 -8.96 -0.86 -57.84
CA GLU A 138 -10.36 -0.76 -57.41
C GLU A 138 -10.77 0.69 -57.12
N ILE A 139 -9.91 1.45 -56.43
CA ILE A 139 -10.16 2.89 -56.21
C ILE A 139 -10.29 3.63 -57.55
N LYS A 140 -9.45 3.29 -58.54
CA LYS A 140 -9.54 3.88 -59.89
C LYS A 140 -10.87 3.55 -60.55
N SER A 141 -11.37 2.31 -60.41
CA SER A 141 -12.68 1.91 -60.92
C SER A 141 -13.85 2.66 -60.27
N LEU A 142 -13.73 3.00 -58.96
CA LEU A 142 -14.70 3.85 -58.28
C LEU A 142 -14.73 5.27 -58.89
N PHE A 143 -13.57 5.84 -59.26
CA PHE A 143 -13.54 7.14 -59.97
C PHE A 143 -14.16 7.06 -61.34
N GLU A 144 -13.93 6.00 -62.12
CA GLU A 144 -14.57 5.79 -63.43
C GLU A 144 -16.07 5.65 -63.24
N THR A 145 -16.54 4.96 -62.21
CA THR A 145 -17.96 4.86 -61.88
C THR A 145 -18.55 6.21 -61.47
N PHE A 146 -17.83 6.99 -60.65
CA PHE A 146 -18.20 8.36 -60.28
C PHE A 146 -18.39 9.24 -61.52
N GLU A 147 -17.44 9.23 -62.47
CA GLU A 147 -17.50 10.01 -63.69
C GLU A 147 -18.69 9.58 -64.55
N SER A 148 -18.96 8.28 -64.67
CA SER A 148 -20.11 7.73 -65.36
C SER A 148 -21.44 8.20 -64.78
N LEU A 149 -21.57 8.11 -63.40
CA LEU A 149 -22.77 8.55 -62.68
C LEU A 149 -22.97 10.07 -62.79
N THR A 150 -21.90 10.84 -62.80
CA THR A 150 -21.97 12.31 -62.97
C THR A 150 -22.45 12.66 -64.35
N VAL A 151 -21.99 11.96 -65.41
CA VAL A 151 -22.46 12.14 -66.77
C VAL A 151 -23.93 11.73 -66.93
N GLN A 152 -24.40 10.72 -66.20
CA GLN A 152 -25.78 10.25 -66.14
C GLN A 152 -26.71 11.15 -65.31
N GLY A 153 -26.17 12.15 -64.60
CA GLY A 153 -26.92 13.05 -63.73
C GLY A 153 -27.31 12.49 -62.39
N SER A 154 -26.76 11.31 -61.96
CA SER A 154 -27.00 10.69 -60.64
C SER A 154 -26.04 11.25 -59.58
N HIS A 155 -26.18 12.55 -59.26
CA HIS A 155 -25.22 13.28 -58.38
C HIS A 155 -25.17 12.76 -56.97
N LEU A 156 -26.25 12.22 -56.42
CA LEU A 156 -26.29 11.63 -55.08
C LEU A 156 -25.51 10.32 -55.00
N GLU A 157 -25.72 9.42 -55.98
CA GLU A 157 -24.94 8.17 -56.06
C GLU A 157 -23.47 8.45 -56.35
N ALA A 158 -23.18 9.42 -57.24
CA ALA A 158 -21.82 9.88 -57.48
C ALA A 158 -21.17 10.37 -56.19
N ARG A 159 -21.86 11.13 -55.33
CA ARG A 159 -21.38 11.57 -54.03
C ARG A 159 -20.95 10.39 -53.13
N GLN A 160 -21.79 9.35 -53.08
CA GLN A 160 -21.46 8.16 -52.27
C GLN A 160 -20.17 7.50 -52.76
N ARG A 161 -19.98 7.35 -54.07
CA ARG A 161 -18.77 6.77 -54.68
C ARG A 161 -17.53 7.62 -54.43
N LEU A 162 -17.67 8.94 -54.47
CA LEU A 162 -16.56 9.85 -54.20
C LEU A 162 -16.11 9.77 -52.72
N VAL A 163 -17.05 9.79 -51.79
CA VAL A 163 -16.75 9.64 -50.34
C VAL A 163 -16.13 8.27 -50.05
N GLU A 164 -16.67 7.20 -50.67
CA GLU A 164 -16.09 5.85 -50.54
C GLU A 164 -14.63 5.83 -51.05
N SER A 165 -14.36 6.43 -52.22
CA SER A 165 -13.02 6.49 -52.80
C SER A 165 -12.05 7.27 -51.92
N LEU A 166 -12.46 8.43 -51.36
CA LEU A 166 -11.64 9.23 -50.43
C LEU A 166 -11.29 8.46 -49.17
N ASN A 167 -12.26 7.77 -48.57
CA ASN A 167 -12.03 6.93 -47.40
C ASN A 167 -11.07 5.79 -47.72
N ARG A 168 -11.25 5.09 -48.82
CA ARG A 168 -10.34 4.00 -49.25
C ARG A 168 -8.92 4.51 -49.53
N ILE A 169 -8.77 5.68 -50.19
CA ILE A 169 -7.45 6.31 -50.41
C ILE A 169 -6.77 6.59 -49.07
N SER A 170 -7.50 7.18 -48.12
CA SER A 170 -6.97 7.49 -46.79
C SER A 170 -6.50 6.24 -46.03
N VAL A 171 -7.34 5.19 -45.97
CA VAL A 171 -7.02 3.90 -45.36
C VAL A 171 -5.82 3.23 -46.05
N CYS A 172 -5.84 3.22 -47.42
CA CYS A 172 -4.75 2.65 -48.21
C CYS A 172 -3.42 3.35 -47.94
N LYS A 173 -3.40 4.69 -47.92
CA LYS A 173 -2.21 5.50 -47.63
C LYS A 173 -1.67 5.22 -46.22
N THR A 174 -2.55 5.17 -45.22
CA THR A 174 -2.17 4.85 -43.82
C THR A 174 -1.55 3.46 -43.71
N LYS A 175 -2.21 2.46 -44.33
CA LYS A 175 -1.68 1.09 -44.35
C LYS A 175 -0.32 1.01 -45.08
N MET A 176 -0.14 1.68 -46.22
CA MET A 176 1.14 1.73 -46.91
C MET A 176 2.28 2.34 -46.07
N GLN A 177 1.96 3.29 -45.21
CA GLN A 177 2.96 3.92 -44.33
C GLN A 177 3.35 3.01 -43.19
N GLY A 178 2.42 2.23 -42.62
CA GLY A 178 2.69 1.35 -41.48
C GLY A 178 3.36 0.01 -41.84
N VAL A 179 3.07 -0.53 -43.04
CA VAL A 179 3.61 -1.84 -43.47
C VAL A 179 5.14 -1.93 -43.44
N PRO A 180 5.93 -0.98 -43.98
CA PRO A 180 7.38 -1.11 -44.01
C PRO A 180 8.01 -1.20 -42.64
N GLU A 181 7.52 -0.45 -41.67
CA GLU A 181 8.00 -0.45 -40.30
C GLU A 181 7.76 -1.81 -39.64
N LEU A 182 6.54 -2.33 -39.73
CA LEU A 182 6.21 -3.66 -39.19
C LEU A 182 7.01 -4.78 -39.86
N LEU A 183 7.22 -4.70 -41.20
CA LEU A 183 8.03 -5.69 -41.91
C LEU A 183 9.50 -5.68 -41.45
N VAL A 184 10.10 -4.52 -41.22
CA VAL A 184 11.47 -4.45 -40.70
C VAL A 184 11.56 -5.12 -39.32
N ILE A 185 10.67 -4.79 -38.41
CA ILE A 185 10.66 -5.33 -37.07
C ILE A 185 10.44 -6.86 -37.10
N LEU A 186 9.40 -7.34 -37.81
CA LEU A 186 9.04 -8.77 -37.82
C LEU A 186 9.99 -9.64 -38.65
N GLN A 187 10.60 -9.13 -39.71
CA GLN A 187 11.51 -9.91 -40.57
C GLN A 187 12.97 -9.82 -40.17
N SER A 188 13.38 -8.73 -39.50
CA SER A 188 14.78 -8.49 -39.17
C SER A 188 15.02 -8.42 -37.68
N ASP A 189 14.39 -7.48 -36.99
CA ASP A 189 14.74 -7.16 -35.62
C ASP A 189 14.36 -8.28 -34.64
N ILE A 190 13.11 -8.76 -34.67
CA ILE A 190 12.65 -9.86 -33.81
C ILE A 190 13.43 -11.16 -34.07
N PRO A 191 13.60 -11.64 -35.33
CA PRO A 191 14.39 -12.83 -35.59
C PRO A 191 15.87 -12.69 -35.14
N ASN A 192 16.47 -11.53 -35.26
CA ASN A 192 17.83 -11.29 -34.78
C ASN A 192 17.90 -11.32 -33.24
N SER A 193 16.97 -10.62 -32.57
CA SER A 193 16.89 -10.65 -31.11
C SER A 193 16.62 -12.05 -30.56
N LEU A 194 15.77 -12.86 -31.23
CA LEU A 194 15.56 -14.27 -30.85
C LEU A 194 16.82 -15.12 -31.04
N LYS A 195 17.65 -14.84 -32.05
CA LYS A 195 18.95 -15.51 -32.21
C LYS A 195 19.95 -15.09 -31.13
N GLU A 196 20.02 -13.80 -30.82
CA GLU A 196 20.86 -13.29 -29.74
C GLU A 196 20.46 -13.88 -28.39
N LEU A 197 19.16 -13.97 -28.11
CA LEU A 197 18.61 -14.59 -26.91
C LEU A 197 19.00 -16.08 -26.81
N SER A 198 18.87 -16.82 -27.92
CA SER A 198 19.29 -18.24 -28.00
C SER A 198 20.80 -18.40 -27.82
N ALA A 199 21.60 -17.53 -28.43
CA ALA A 199 23.07 -17.56 -28.28
C ALA A 199 23.51 -17.20 -26.85
N GLY A 200 22.93 -16.15 -26.27
CA GLY A 200 23.17 -15.75 -24.87
C GLY A 200 22.80 -16.83 -23.88
N PHE A 201 21.66 -17.50 -24.07
CA PHE A 201 21.27 -18.64 -23.25
C PHE A 201 22.30 -19.78 -23.30
N THR A 202 22.73 -20.18 -24.52
CA THR A 202 23.73 -21.23 -24.69
C THR A 202 25.07 -20.84 -24.05
N GLU A 203 25.48 -19.59 -24.15
CA GLU A 203 26.71 -19.09 -23.54
C GLU A 203 26.60 -19.12 -22.00
N MET A 204 25.46 -18.72 -21.43
CA MET A 204 25.20 -18.80 -19.99
C MET A 204 25.24 -20.24 -19.49
N GLU A 205 24.64 -21.21 -20.20
CA GLU A 205 24.74 -22.63 -19.85
C GLU A 205 26.19 -23.12 -19.82
N GLN A 206 26.98 -22.74 -20.83
CA GLN A 206 28.42 -23.06 -20.87
C GLN A 206 29.18 -22.43 -19.69
N GLN A 207 28.78 -21.24 -19.25
CA GLN A 207 29.34 -20.57 -18.06
C GLN A 207 28.82 -21.15 -16.74
N GLY A 208 27.99 -22.20 -16.81
CA GLY A 208 27.52 -22.97 -15.66
C GLY A 208 26.29 -22.41 -14.95
N TYR A 209 25.46 -21.66 -15.66
CA TYR A 209 24.10 -21.30 -15.17
C TYR A 209 23.16 -22.49 -15.36
N VAL A 210 22.25 -22.68 -14.43
CA VAL A 210 21.18 -23.70 -14.48
C VAL A 210 19.89 -22.99 -14.91
N LEU A 211 19.52 -23.11 -16.18
CA LEU A 211 18.44 -22.34 -16.79
C LEU A 211 17.23 -23.21 -17.21
N HIS A 212 17.21 -24.49 -16.82
CA HIS A 212 16.13 -25.41 -17.21
C HIS A 212 14.73 -24.96 -16.80
N HIS A 213 14.62 -24.21 -15.70
CA HIS A 213 13.35 -23.68 -15.20
C HIS A 213 12.73 -22.62 -16.13
N ILE A 214 13.53 -21.94 -16.95
CA ILE A 214 13.05 -20.92 -17.90
C ILE A 214 12.39 -21.57 -19.12
N GLY A 215 12.80 -22.80 -19.50
CA GLY A 215 12.26 -23.51 -20.65
C GLY A 215 12.43 -22.78 -21.98
N ILE A 216 13.53 -22.06 -22.15
CA ILE A 216 13.74 -21.03 -23.19
C ILE A 216 13.58 -21.57 -24.62
N GLU A 217 13.92 -22.85 -24.86
CA GLU A 217 13.78 -23.46 -26.20
C GLU A 217 12.29 -23.52 -26.63
N LYS A 218 11.40 -23.85 -25.69
CA LYS A 218 9.95 -23.87 -25.94
C LYS A 218 9.41 -22.46 -26.13
N GLU A 219 9.87 -21.51 -25.29
CA GLU A 219 9.46 -20.12 -25.40
C GLU A 219 9.92 -19.49 -26.71
N ILE A 220 11.17 -19.69 -27.12
CA ILE A 220 11.67 -19.25 -28.42
C ILE A 220 10.89 -19.89 -29.59
N GLY A 221 10.51 -21.17 -29.46
CA GLY A 221 9.65 -21.85 -30.43
C GLY A 221 8.30 -21.15 -30.57
N SER A 222 7.63 -20.90 -29.46
CA SER A 222 6.33 -20.21 -29.43
C SER A 222 6.40 -18.77 -29.96
N LEU A 223 7.50 -18.05 -29.65
CA LEU A 223 7.73 -16.69 -30.16
C LEU A 223 7.97 -16.67 -31.67
N LYS A 224 8.66 -17.65 -32.22
CA LYS A 224 8.83 -17.79 -33.68
C LYS A 224 7.49 -18.05 -34.38
N GLU A 225 6.66 -18.92 -33.82
CA GLU A 225 5.31 -19.19 -34.36
C GLU A 225 4.44 -17.92 -34.31
N LEU A 226 4.48 -17.17 -33.20
CA LEU A 226 3.73 -15.92 -33.05
C LEU A 226 4.24 -14.85 -34.04
N ASN A 227 5.56 -14.78 -34.28
CA ASN A 227 6.14 -13.88 -35.28
C ASN A 227 5.69 -14.22 -36.70
N GLU A 228 5.59 -15.51 -37.06
CA GLU A 228 5.05 -15.95 -38.35
C GLU A 228 3.57 -15.59 -38.49
N ILE A 229 2.78 -15.75 -37.44
CA ILE A 229 1.36 -15.35 -37.43
C ILE A 229 1.23 -13.83 -37.62
N ALA A 230 1.99 -13.03 -36.88
CA ALA A 230 2.00 -11.58 -37.01
C ALA A 230 2.39 -11.14 -38.42
N LEU A 231 3.40 -11.80 -39.00
CA LEU A 231 3.89 -11.50 -40.35
C LEU A 231 2.84 -11.84 -41.43
N ASN A 232 2.11 -12.94 -41.26
CA ASN A 232 1.00 -13.29 -42.17
C ASN A 232 -0.12 -12.26 -42.07
N LYS A 233 -0.46 -11.77 -40.88
CA LYS A 233 -1.44 -10.68 -40.70
C LYS A 233 -1.01 -9.39 -41.40
N VAL A 234 0.30 -9.05 -41.38
CA VAL A 234 0.82 -7.91 -42.17
C VAL A 234 0.61 -8.16 -43.67
N PHE A 235 0.86 -9.39 -44.16
CA PHE A 235 0.64 -9.73 -45.55
C PHE A 235 -0.82 -9.66 -45.94
N ASP A 236 -1.76 -9.91 -45.02
CA ASP A 236 -3.21 -9.77 -45.24
C ASP A 236 -3.71 -8.34 -44.97
N LEU A 237 -2.83 -7.38 -44.71
CA LEU A 237 -3.12 -5.98 -44.40
C LEU A 237 -3.97 -5.74 -43.15
N GLU A 238 -3.94 -6.68 -42.19
CA GLU A 238 -4.56 -6.58 -40.87
C GLU A 238 -3.60 -5.93 -39.86
N LEU A 239 -3.18 -4.68 -40.10
CA LEU A 239 -2.10 -4.03 -39.39
C LEU A 239 -2.37 -3.85 -37.89
N ASP A 240 -3.60 -3.51 -37.49
CA ASP A 240 -3.98 -3.31 -36.09
C ASP A 240 -3.85 -4.61 -35.28
N SER A 241 -4.13 -5.75 -35.90
CA SER A 241 -3.97 -7.06 -35.27
C SER A 241 -2.50 -7.49 -35.22
N ALA A 242 -1.75 -7.23 -36.31
CA ALA A 242 -0.32 -7.51 -36.39
C ALA A 242 0.48 -6.67 -35.36
N GLN A 243 0.10 -5.41 -35.17
CA GLN A 243 0.71 -4.54 -34.17
C GLN A 243 0.55 -5.09 -32.74
N LYS A 244 -0.65 -5.58 -32.42
CA LYS A 244 -0.91 -6.20 -31.09
C LYS A 244 -0.08 -7.46 -30.87
N ASP A 245 0.02 -8.31 -31.89
CA ASP A 245 0.85 -9.51 -31.81
C ASP A 245 2.34 -9.16 -31.66
N MET A 246 2.79 -8.11 -32.35
CA MET A 246 4.16 -7.60 -32.22
C MET A 246 4.43 -7.06 -30.83
N ASP A 247 3.51 -6.28 -30.26
CA ASP A 247 3.65 -5.76 -28.90
C ASP A 247 3.70 -6.91 -27.87
N GLU A 248 2.91 -7.96 -28.06
CA GLU A 248 2.96 -9.18 -27.23
C GLU A 248 4.30 -9.90 -27.37
N LEU A 249 4.83 -10.01 -28.59
CA LEU A 249 6.15 -10.58 -28.86
C LEU A 249 7.26 -9.84 -28.12
N VAL A 250 7.30 -8.51 -28.25
CA VAL A 250 8.29 -7.66 -27.59
C VAL A 250 8.20 -7.84 -26.07
N GLN A 251 6.99 -7.79 -25.53
CA GLN A 251 6.78 -7.96 -24.08
C GLN A 251 7.29 -9.32 -23.57
N LYS A 252 7.02 -10.41 -24.29
CA LYS A 252 7.50 -11.74 -23.92
C LYS A 252 9.01 -11.85 -24.04
N MET A 253 9.61 -11.24 -25.06
CA MET A 253 11.07 -11.19 -25.21
C MET A 253 11.71 -10.43 -24.06
N ASP A 254 11.18 -9.27 -23.69
CA ASP A 254 11.66 -8.48 -22.56
C ASP A 254 11.61 -9.28 -21.25
N GLN A 255 10.53 -10.02 -21.01
CA GLN A 255 10.43 -10.91 -19.85
C GLN A 255 11.52 -11.98 -19.82
N LEU A 256 11.87 -12.56 -20.98
CA LEU A 256 12.96 -13.52 -21.08
C LEU A 256 14.33 -12.88 -20.80
N TYR A 257 14.57 -11.67 -21.31
CA TYR A 257 15.79 -10.91 -20.99
C TYR A 257 15.87 -10.60 -19.49
N GLU A 258 14.78 -10.14 -18.87
CA GLU A 258 14.73 -9.88 -17.42
C GLU A 258 15.02 -11.14 -16.58
N MET A 259 14.50 -12.30 -17.01
CA MET A 259 14.81 -13.57 -16.33
C MET A 259 16.29 -13.91 -16.42
N LEU A 260 16.92 -13.76 -17.58
CA LEU A 260 18.35 -14.02 -17.77
C LEU A 260 19.23 -13.01 -16.99
N GLU A 261 18.88 -11.74 -17.01
CA GLU A 261 19.55 -10.70 -16.22
C GLU A 261 19.46 -10.99 -14.71
N ASN A 262 18.29 -11.40 -14.25
CA ASN A 262 18.09 -11.77 -12.84
C ASN A 262 19.00 -12.94 -12.44
N GLU A 263 19.18 -13.94 -13.32
CA GLU A 263 20.12 -15.03 -13.06
C GLU A 263 21.59 -14.54 -12.98
N VAL A 264 21.98 -13.58 -13.83
CA VAL A 264 23.32 -12.97 -13.76
C VAL A 264 23.52 -12.22 -12.44
N HIS A 265 22.56 -11.39 -12.06
CA HIS A 265 22.61 -10.66 -10.80
C HIS A 265 22.60 -11.60 -9.59
N SER A 266 21.79 -12.65 -9.66
CA SER A 266 21.71 -13.64 -8.59
C SER A 266 23.02 -14.39 -8.42
N LYS A 267 23.69 -14.78 -9.52
CA LYS A 267 25.03 -15.39 -9.46
C LYS A 267 26.07 -14.46 -8.83
N GLN A 268 26.08 -13.19 -9.22
CA GLN A 268 26.99 -12.20 -8.63
C GLN A 268 26.75 -12.06 -7.11
N PHE A 269 25.50 -11.99 -6.70
CA PHE A 269 25.13 -11.96 -5.29
C PHE A 269 25.60 -13.22 -4.56
N VAL A 270 25.25 -14.40 -5.06
CA VAL A 270 25.60 -15.68 -4.44
C VAL A 270 27.12 -15.84 -4.30
N MET A 271 27.88 -15.52 -5.36
CA MET A 271 29.34 -15.65 -5.31
C MET A 271 29.99 -14.67 -4.34
N LYS A 272 29.45 -13.46 -4.22
CA LYS A 272 29.95 -12.45 -3.27
C LYS A 272 29.60 -12.83 -1.83
N GLU A 273 28.37 -13.22 -1.58
CA GLU A 273 27.88 -13.47 -0.24
C GLU A 273 28.29 -14.85 0.32
N ARG A 274 28.65 -15.81 -0.53
CA ARG A 274 29.05 -17.17 -0.11
C ARG A 274 30.10 -17.16 1.00
N GLU A 275 31.19 -16.38 0.82
CA GLU A 275 32.28 -16.30 1.82
C GLU A 275 31.83 -15.58 3.10
N VAL A 276 31.01 -14.55 2.94
CA VAL A 276 30.47 -13.80 4.08
C VAL A 276 29.56 -14.70 4.93
N PHE A 277 28.68 -15.47 4.29
CA PHE A 277 27.84 -16.44 5.00
C PHE A 277 28.64 -17.54 5.71
N PHE A 278 29.67 -18.05 5.06
CA PHE A 278 30.56 -19.04 5.67
C PHE A 278 31.22 -18.47 6.94
N THR A 279 31.77 -17.28 6.88
CA THR A 279 32.38 -16.61 8.03
C THR A 279 31.36 -16.34 9.15
N ASN A 280 30.18 -15.86 8.78
CA ASN A 280 29.10 -15.60 9.73
C ASN A 280 28.62 -16.88 10.45
N ILE A 281 28.55 -18.01 9.78
CA ILE A 281 28.19 -19.29 10.39
C ILE A 281 29.28 -19.75 11.35
N GLN A 282 30.56 -19.60 11.02
CA GLN A 282 31.66 -19.89 11.93
C GLN A 282 31.61 -19.00 13.17
N ASP A 283 31.42 -17.70 12.99
CA ASP A 283 31.26 -16.77 14.13
C ASP A 283 30.07 -17.12 15.02
N LEU A 284 28.97 -17.57 14.43
CA LEU A 284 27.80 -18.03 15.17
C LEU A 284 28.08 -19.31 15.95
N GLN A 285 28.82 -20.25 15.36
CA GLN A 285 29.26 -21.47 16.03
C GLN A 285 30.11 -21.14 17.25
N ASP A 286 31.12 -20.30 17.08
CA ASP A 286 32.04 -19.89 18.17
C ASP A 286 31.27 -19.20 19.29
N ARG A 287 30.30 -18.35 18.96
CA ARG A 287 29.44 -17.71 19.98
C ARG A 287 28.57 -18.72 20.72
N ILE A 288 27.98 -19.70 20.00
CA ILE A 288 27.17 -20.76 20.64
C ILE A 288 28.02 -21.60 21.58
N ASP A 289 29.23 -21.96 21.19
CA ASP A 289 30.15 -22.74 22.01
C ASP A 289 30.59 -21.95 23.26
N ASN A 290 30.89 -20.67 23.11
CA ASN A 290 31.17 -19.78 24.24
C ASN A 290 29.96 -19.66 25.18
N LEU A 291 28.77 -19.46 24.62
CA LEU A 291 27.52 -19.34 25.37
C LEU A 291 27.20 -20.65 26.14
N LYS A 292 27.46 -21.79 25.52
CA LYS A 292 27.33 -23.10 26.17
C LYS A 292 28.29 -23.26 27.34
N HIS A 293 29.56 -22.87 27.18
CA HIS A 293 30.54 -22.87 28.21
C HIS A 293 30.16 -21.93 29.38
N GLU A 294 29.70 -20.72 29.06
CA GLU A 294 29.17 -19.78 30.05
C GLU A 294 27.97 -20.34 30.82
N THR A 295 27.03 -20.96 30.09
CA THR A 295 25.86 -21.59 30.70
C THR A 295 26.28 -22.71 31.69
N GLN A 296 27.28 -23.52 31.34
CA GLN A 296 27.80 -24.54 32.23
C GLN A 296 28.42 -23.95 33.53
N ILE A 297 29.15 -22.84 33.39
CA ILE A 297 29.72 -22.12 34.57
C ILE A 297 28.59 -21.54 35.41
N VAL A 298 27.62 -20.87 34.78
CA VAL A 298 26.48 -20.25 35.46
C VAL A 298 25.62 -21.33 36.15
N SER A 299 25.29 -22.43 35.47
CA SER A 299 24.49 -23.53 36.01
C SER A 299 25.15 -24.25 37.21
N SER A 300 26.46 -24.20 37.30
CA SER A 300 27.18 -24.71 38.51
C SER A 300 26.99 -23.82 39.76
N THR A 301 26.64 -22.56 39.57
CA THR A 301 26.52 -21.56 40.63
C THR A 301 25.07 -21.14 40.87
N TYR A 302 24.29 -20.99 39.82
CA TYR A 302 22.90 -20.52 39.83
C TYR A 302 21.94 -21.61 39.36
N LEU A 303 20.75 -21.64 39.92
CA LEU A 303 19.65 -22.46 39.43
C LEU A 303 19.06 -21.77 38.19
N ILE A 304 19.32 -22.36 37.02
CA ILE A 304 18.72 -21.92 35.73
C ILE A 304 17.31 -22.51 35.66
N GLU A 305 16.32 -21.66 35.44
CA GLU A 305 14.94 -22.12 35.31
C GLU A 305 14.74 -23.01 34.07
N GLN A 306 13.72 -23.86 34.10
CA GLN A 306 13.47 -24.84 33.05
C GLN A 306 13.22 -24.17 31.68
N ASN A 307 12.55 -22.99 31.67
CA ASN A 307 12.30 -22.17 30.47
C ASN A 307 13.61 -21.64 29.86
N GLU A 308 14.57 -21.26 30.67
CA GLU A 308 15.86 -20.74 30.23
C GLU A 308 16.74 -21.84 29.64
N ALA A 309 16.74 -23.03 30.25
CA ALA A 309 17.42 -24.21 29.71
C ALA A 309 16.80 -24.67 28.37
N GLU A 310 15.48 -24.53 28.18
CA GLU A 310 14.82 -24.79 26.92
C GLU A 310 15.19 -23.79 25.82
N MET A 311 15.44 -22.53 26.19
CA MET A 311 15.88 -21.48 25.28
C MET A 311 17.25 -21.79 24.67
N GLN A 312 18.21 -22.25 25.47
CA GLN A 312 19.51 -22.70 24.98
C GLN A 312 19.37 -23.85 23.99
N LYS A 313 18.56 -24.88 24.31
CA LYS A 313 18.31 -25.99 23.40
C LYS A 313 17.64 -25.57 22.10
N LYS A 314 16.78 -24.55 22.12
CA LYS A 314 16.17 -23.97 20.92
C LYS A 314 17.22 -23.28 20.06
N ILE A 315 18.11 -22.50 20.65
CA ILE A 315 19.23 -21.83 19.96
C ILE A 315 20.11 -22.87 19.23
N GLU A 316 20.52 -23.93 19.92
CA GLU A 316 21.33 -25.01 19.33
C GLU A 316 20.60 -25.70 18.17
N LYS A 317 19.31 -26.01 18.32
CA LYS A 317 18.50 -26.63 17.25
C LYS A 317 18.35 -25.72 16.04
N LEU A 318 18.13 -24.42 16.24
CA LEU A 318 18.03 -23.45 15.16
C LEU A 318 19.36 -23.33 14.40
N PHE A 319 20.47 -23.33 15.13
CA PHE A 319 21.79 -23.29 14.51
C PHE A 319 22.07 -24.53 13.65
N HIS A 320 21.85 -25.73 14.17
CA HIS A 320 22.04 -26.96 13.39
C HIS A 320 21.15 -27.03 12.14
N LYS A 321 19.95 -26.45 12.23
CA LYS A 321 19.08 -26.32 11.04
C LYS A 321 19.66 -25.36 10.01
N LEU A 322 20.23 -24.24 10.47
CA LEU A 322 20.93 -23.26 9.61
C LEU A 322 22.17 -23.85 8.94
N GLU A 323 23.00 -24.55 9.72
CA GLU A 323 24.19 -25.24 9.24
C GLU A 323 23.84 -26.26 8.15
N SER A 324 22.83 -27.11 8.40
CA SER A 324 22.36 -28.09 7.41
C SER A 324 21.83 -27.42 6.14
N ARG A 325 21.10 -26.31 6.26
CA ARG A 325 20.66 -25.52 5.09
C ARG A 325 21.82 -24.94 4.31
N PHE A 326 22.82 -24.41 5.00
CA PHE A 326 24.00 -23.87 4.34
C PHE A 326 24.76 -24.94 3.55
N MET A 327 24.91 -26.15 4.09
CA MET A 327 25.50 -27.28 3.36
C MET A 327 24.70 -27.61 2.07
N ILE A 328 23.37 -27.63 2.16
CA ILE A 328 22.51 -27.86 0.99
C ILE A 328 22.72 -26.76 -0.06
N ILE A 329 22.82 -25.48 0.36
CA ILE A 329 23.10 -24.37 -0.55
C ILE A 329 24.48 -24.52 -1.21
N GLN A 330 25.51 -24.90 -0.45
CA GLN A 330 26.84 -25.14 -1.00
C GLN A 330 26.84 -26.29 -2.02
N ASP A 331 26.21 -27.41 -1.68
CA ASP A 331 26.07 -28.55 -2.58
C ASP A 331 25.30 -28.16 -3.85
N SER A 332 24.25 -27.35 -3.73
CA SER A 332 23.46 -26.86 -4.88
C SER A 332 24.28 -25.95 -5.81
N ILE A 333 25.19 -25.14 -5.24
CA ILE A 333 26.12 -24.29 -6.02
C ILE A 333 27.16 -25.17 -6.73
N ASP A 334 27.82 -26.11 -6.01
CA ASP A 334 28.96 -26.86 -6.50
C ASP A 334 28.51 -27.94 -7.50
N GLU A 335 27.36 -28.58 -7.29
CA GLU A 335 26.79 -29.58 -8.19
C GLU A 335 25.86 -29.00 -9.28
N LYS A 336 25.63 -27.69 -9.28
CA LYS A 336 24.77 -26.99 -10.24
C LYS A 336 23.36 -27.61 -10.33
N ARG A 337 22.73 -27.84 -9.17
CA ARG A 337 21.40 -28.48 -9.10
C ARG A 337 20.27 -27.48 -9.31
N GLU A 338 20.45 -26.27 -8.80
CA GLU A 338 19.41 -25.23 -8.77
C GLU A 338 19.90 -23.97 -9.50
N SER A 339 18.94 -23.12 -9.92
CA SER A 339 19.26 -21.82 -10.50
C SER A 339 19.77 -20.84 -9.45
N PHE A 340 20.56 -19.87 -9.89
CA PHE A 340 21.11 -18.86 -8.96
C PHE A 340 20.04 -17.96 -8.34
N SER A 341 18.92 -17.74 -9.01
CA SER A 341 17.75 -17.05 -8.46
C SER A 341 17.17 -17.78 -7.26
N VAL A 342 16.97 -19.10 -7.34
CA VAL A 342 16.49 -19.94 -6.24
C VAL A 342 17.50 -19.98 -5.09
N ILE A 343 18.79 -20.14 -5.42
CA ILE A 343 19.87 -20.12 -4.42
C ILE A 343 19.90 -18.78 -3.68
N ARG A 344 19.73 -17.67 -4.37
CA ARG A 344 19.65 -16.34 -3.78
C ARG A 344 18.47 -16.23 -2.81
N GLU A 345 17.29 -16.67 -3.19
CA GLU A 345 16.11 -16.69 -2.30
C GLU A 345 16.39 -17.53 -1.03
N MET A 346 17.04 -18.70 -1.20
CA MET A 346 17.41 -19.54 -0.06
C MET A 346 18.41 -18.83 0.87
N MET A 347 19.37 -18.09 0.32
CA MET A 347 20.34 -17.31 1.10
C MET A 347 19.68 -16.13 1.81
N GLU A 348 18.77 -15.39 1.16
CA GLU A 348 18.03 -14.28 1.75
C GLU A 348 17.14 -14.76 2.92
N GLU A 349 16.50 -15.92 2.77
CA GLU A 349 15.72 -16.54 3.85
C GLU A 349 16.63 -16.99 5.01
N MET A 350 17.77 -17.56 4.69
CA MET A 350 18.75 -17.97 5.69
C MET A 350 19.32 -16.77 6.47
N GLN A 351 19.54 -15.64 5.81
CA GLN A 351 19.98 -14.41 6.47
C GLN A 351 18.98 -13.95 7.54
N LYS A 352 17.69 -13.97 7.22
CA LYS A 352 16.62 -13.64 8.19
C LYS A 352 16.67 -14.58 9.41
N GLN A 353 16.86 -15.87 9.17
CA GLN A 353 16.97 -16.86 10.27
C GLN A 353 18.24 -16.66 11.11
N MET A 354 19.37 -16.26 10.48
CA MET A 354 20.59 -15.89 11.21
C MET A 354 20.38 -14.68 12.11
N GLU A 355 19.69 -13.65 11.64
CA GLU A 355 19.37 -12.47 12.44
C GLU A 355 18.47 -12.82 13.64
N GLU A 356 17.48 -13.70 13.44
CA GLU A 356 16.61 -14.19 14.51
C GLU A 356 17.40 -14.99 15.57
N LEU A 357 18.31 -15.84 15.11
CA LEU A 357 19.20 -16.59 15.98
C LEU A 357 20.12 -15.66 16.78
N GLN A 358 20.72 -14.66 16.15
CA GLN A 358 21.56 -13.67 16.82
C GLN A 358 20.80 -12.88 17.89
N ARG A 359 19.55 -12.50 17.61
CA ARG A 359 18.68 -11.86 18.61
C ARG A 359 18.42 -12.78 19.81
N SER A 360 18.12 -14.05 19.52
CA SER A 360 17.88 -15.04 20.57
C SER A 360 19.12 -15.31 21.42
N GLN A 361 20.30 -15.37 20.80
CA GLN A 361 21.59 -15.48 21.51
C GLN A 361 21.82 -14.29 22.44
N LYS A 362 21.62 -13.07 21.90
CA LYS A 362 21.82 -11.85 22.69
C LYS A 362 20.90 -11.76 23.90
N VAL A 363 19.62 -12.10 23.73
CA VAL A 363 18.65 -12.15 24.84
C VAL A 363 19.08 -13.15 25.91
N TYR A 364 19.57 -14.32 25.48
CA TYR A 364 20.05 -15.35 26.43
C TYR A 364 21.34 -14.93 27.12
N GLU A 365 22.27 -14.29 26.43
CA GLU A 365 23.51 -13.73 27.00
C GLU A 365 23.22 -12.64 28.05
N GLU A 366 22.29 -11.72 27.73
CA GLU A 366 21.84 -10.68 28.66
C GLU A 366 21.20 -11.30 29.92
N MET A 367 20.43 -12.37 29.76
CA MET A 367 19.86 -13.10 30.91
C MET A 367 20.93 -13.68 31.80
N LEU A 368 21.94 -14.40 31.26
CA LEU A 368 23.06 -14.93 32.03
C LEU A 368 23.88 -13.84 32.74
N HIS A 369 24.06 -12.71 32.07
CA HIS A 369 24.74 -11.55 32.66
C HIS A 369 23.94 -10.94 33.83
N ASN A 370 22.61 -10.85 33.67
CA ASN A 370 21.72 -10.28 34.67
C ASN A 370 21.72 -11.13 35.95
N LEU A 371 21.74 -12.45 35.86
CA LEU A 371 21.86 -13.33 37.04
C LEU A 371 23.08 -12.98 37.90
N ARG A 372 24.25 -12.73 37.30
CA ARG A 372 25.46 -12.31 38.00
C ARG A 372 25.35 -10.89 38.57
N LYS A 373 24.73 -9.99 37.88
CA LYS A 373 24.51 -8.62 38.32
C LYS A 373 23.56 -8.59 39.51
N ASP A 374 22.47 -9.33 39.45
CA ASP A 374 21.48 -9.41 40.53
C ASP A 374 22.10 -9.93 41.82
N GLU A 375 23.03 -10.89 41.76
CA GLU A 375 23.80 -11.34 42.92
C GLU A 375 24.66 -10.20 43.55
N LEU A 376 25.37 -9.44 42.70
CA LEU A 376 26.20 -8.32 43.15
C LEU A 376 25.35 -7.21 43.77
N ASP A 377 24.23 -6.86 43.12
CA ASP A 377 23.31 -5.84 43.62
C ASP A 377 22.67 -6.28 44.96
N THR A 378 22.33 -7.56 45.08
CA THR A 378 21.84 -8.14 46.32
C THR A 378 22.88 -8.06 47.45
N LYS A 379 24.14 -8.42 47.18
CA LYS A 379 25.25 -8.29 48.16
C LYS A 379 25.46 -6.84 48.58
N GLN A 380 25.34 -5.90 47.67
CA GLN A 380 25.46 -4.48 47.98
C GLN A 380 24.29 -4.02 48.87
N SER A 381 23.06 -4.38 48.51
CA SER A 381 21.85 -4.07 49.27
C SER A 381 21.91 -4.65 50.67
N LEU A 382 22.37 -5.91 50.81
CA LEU A 382 22.56 -6.54 52.11
C LEU A 382 23.58 -5.78 53.00
N LYS A 383 24.66 -5.27 52.38
CA LYS A 383 25.65 -4.45 53.09
C LYS A 383 25.06 -3.13 53.59
N GLU A 384 24.21 -2.51 52.81
CA GLU A 384 23.50 -1.28 53.17
C GLU A 384 22.50 -1.52 54.30
N LEU A 385 21.73 -2.61 54.24
CA LEU A 385 20.81 -3.00 55.30
C LEU A 385 21.53 -3.25 56.63
N ARG A 386 22.66 -3.97 56.59
CA ARG A 386 23.52 -4.17 57.79
C ARG A 386 24.02 -2.85 58.38
N LYS A 387 24.43 -1.92 57.52
CA LYS A 387 24.86 -0.58 57.92
C LYS A 387 23.72 0.19 58.61
N LYS A 388 22.52 0.15 58.01
CA LYS A 388 21.32 0.84 58.52
C LYS A 388 20.90 0.29 59.89
N LEU A 389 20.91 -1.04 60.04
CA LEU A 389 20.61 -1.68 61.32
C LEU A 389 21.66 -1.34 62.43
N LEU A 390 22.95 -1.30 62.05
CA LEU A 390 24.03 -0.92 62.95
C LEU A 390 23.93 0.57 63.35
N GLU A 391 23.44 1.44 62.48
CA GLU A 391 23.15 2.84 62.75
C GLU A 391 21.98 2.97 63.75
N ALA A 392 20.89 2.23 63.56
CA ALA A 392 19.79 2.16 64.54
C ALA A 392 20.28 1.76 65.92
N ARG A 393 21.13 0.73 66.03
CA ARG A 393 21.72 0.32 67.29
C ARG A 393 22.61 1.41 67.91
N ARG A 394 23.41 2.13 67.11
CA ARG A 394 24.22 3.25 67.59
C ARG A 394 23.36 4.42 68.07
N MET A 395 22.24 4.68 67.46
CA MET A 395 21.27 5.72 67.90
C MET A 395 20.74 5.38 69.28
N VAL A 396 20.34 4.11 69.50
CA VAL A 396 19.90 3.63 70.81
C VAL A 396 20.99 3.75 71.86
N GLN A 397 22.24 3.34 71.55
CA GLN A 397 23.37 3.47 72.51
C GLN A 397 23.67 4.93 72.87
N LYS A 398 23.52 5.85 71.92
CA LYS A 398 23.77 7.29 72.15
C LYS A 398 22.65 7.96 72.95
N SER A 399 21.42 7.45 72.86
CA SER A 399 20.26 8.06 73.53
C SER A 399 20.15 7.85 75.00
N ASN A 400 21.06 7.01 75.62
CA ASN A 400 21.10 6.72 77.08
C ASN A 400 19.72 6.32 77.65
N LEU A 401 18.93 5.58 76.90
CA LEU A 401 17.66 5.07 77.40
C LEU A 401 17.81 4.09 78.53
N PRO A 402 16.94 4.10 79.58
CA PRO A 402 17.03 3.21 80.70
C PRO A 402 16.78 1.73 80.39
N GLY A 403 16.13 1.44 79.30
CA GLY A 403 15.85 0.11 78.77
C GLY A 403 15.10 0.16 77.44
N LEU A 404 14.79 -1.00 76.87
CA LEU A 404 14.15 -1.13 75.54
C LEU A 404 12.82 -1.88 75.67
N PRO A 405 11.77 -1.42 74.99
CA PRO A 405 10.49 -2.14 74.96
C PRO A 405 10.64 -3.52 74.34
N GLU A 406 9.84 -4.48 74.75
CA GLU A 406 9.87 -5.86 74.25
C GLU A 406 9.51 -5.96 72.79
N HIS A 407 8.50 -5.20 72.36
CA HIS A 407 8.09 -5.16 70.95
C HIS A 407 9.23 -4.67 70.02
N TYR A 408 9.98 -3.65 70.42
CA TYR A 408 11.14 -3.15 69.69
C TYR A 408 12.27 -4.22 69.59
N LEU A 409 12.53 -4.99 70.65
CA LEU A 409 13.51 -6.07 70.61
C LEU A 409 13.06 -7.17 69.62
N ILE A 410 11.77 -7.46 69.55
CA ILE A 410 11.21 -8.41 68.57
C ILE A 410 11.36 -7.89 67.13
N THR A 411 11.07 -6.60 66.89
CA THR A 411 11.21 -5.99 65.54
C THR A 411 12.65 -6.02 65.07
N ILE A 412 13.60 -5.60 65.89
CA ILE A 412 15.03 -5.64 65.56
C ILE A 412 15.53 -7.08 65.40
N GLY A 413 15.05 -8.01 66.21
CA GLY A 413 15.40 -9.44 66.13
C GLY A 413 14.96 -10.04 64.81
N LYS A 414 13.73 -9.74 64.33
CA LYS A 414 13.24 -10.16 63.01
C LYS A 414 14.08 -9.59 61.85
N ALA A 415 14.47 -8.31 61.95
CA ALA A 415 15.33 -7.68 60.93
C ALA A 415 16.70 -8.39 60.85
N GLU A 416 17.29 -8.80 62.01
CA GLU A 416 18.52 -9.58 62.04
C GLU A 416 18.36 -10.98 61.46
N GLU A 417 17.27 -11.65 61.81
CA GLU A 417 16.96 -12.98 61.27
C GLU A 417 16.87 -12.96 59.75
N TYR A 418 16.14 -12.00 59.16
CA TYR A 418 16.05 -11.86 57.68
C TYR A 418 17.40 -11.53 57.04
N ILE A 419 18.24 -10.67 57.65
CA ILE A 419 19.58 -10.39 57.15
C ILE A 419 20.46 -11.65 57.16
N ILE A 420 20.36 -12.49 58.20
CA ILE A 420 21.07 -13.76 58.28
C ILE A 420 20.55 -14.76 57.25
N GLU A 421 19.23 -14.81 57.09
CA GLU A 421 18.57 -15.67 56.11
C GLU A 421 18.99 -15.32 54.66
N VAL A 422 18.99 -14.02 54.27
CA VAL A 422 19.53 -13.57 52.98
C VAL A 422 20.96 -14.01 52.78
N SER A 423 21.80 -13.86 53.82
CA SER A 423 23.21 -14.30 53.75
C SER A 423 23.34 -15.80 53.53
N LYS A 424 22.56 -16.62 54.23
CA LYS A 424 22.55 -18.07 54.06
C LYS A 424 22.10 -18.46 52.66
N LYS A 425 21.01 -17.84 52.17
CA LYS A 425 20.50 -18.07 50.81
C LYS A 425 21.52 -17.70 49.75
N LEU A 426 22.29 -16.62 49.90
CA LEU A 426 23.38 -16.23 49.01
C LEU A 426 24.57 -17.21 49.00
N ASP A 427 24.78 -17.95 50.06
CA ASP A 427 25.87 -18.94 50.17
C ASP A 427 25.43 -20.35 49.71
N GLU A 428 24.13 -20.61 49.54
CA GLU A 428 23.58 -21.87 49.03
C GLU A 428 23.90 -22.05 47.54
N LYS A 429 24.24 -23.26 47.12
CA LYS A 429 24.50 -23.61 45.70
C LYS A 429 23.68 -24.84 45.32
N PRO A 430 22.95 -24.81 44.16
CA PRO A 430 22.83 -23.69 43.24
C PRO A 430 22.01 -22.53 43.82
N LEU A 431 22.39 -21.30 43.49
CA LEU A 431 21.77 -20.06 43.98
C LEU A 431 20.44 -19.80 43.22
N GLU A 432 19.34 -19.72 43.96
CA GLU A 432 18.02 -19.38 43.43
C GLU A 432 17.71 -17.90 43.68
N MET A 433 17.89 -17.05 42.64
CA MET A 433 17.78 -15.60 42.79
C MET A 433 16.36 -15.14 43.13
N SER A 434 15.32 -15.86 42.70
CA SER A 434 13.93 -15.58 43.07
C SER A 434 13.69 -15.64 44.57
N ASP A 435 14.19 -16.70 45.22
CA ASP A 435 14.11 -16.89 46.66
C ASP A 435 14.90 -15.82 47.40
N VAL A 436 16.12 -15.55 46.94
CA VAL A 436 16.98 -14.52 47.55
C VAL A 436 16.32 -13.14 47.49
N SER A 437 15.77 -12.77 46.36
CA SER A 437 15.08 -11.49 46.19
C SER A 437 13.84 -11.36 47.07
N TYR A 438 13.09 -12.45 47.25
CA TYR A 438 11.94 -12.48 48.14
C TYR A 438 12.33 -12.22 49.58
N VAL A 439 13.35 -12.91 50.09
CA VAL A 439 13.84 -12.73 51.48
C VAL A 439 14.49 -11.36 51.64
N LEU A 440 15.21 -10.84 50.63
CA LEU A 440 15.81 -9.50 50.64
C LEU A 440 14.74 -8.40 50.80
N ASN A 441 13.62 -8.52 50.11
CA ASN A 441 12.52 -7.57 50.25
C ASN A 441 11.94 -7.57 51.68
N LYS A 442 11.77 -8.75 52.27
CA LYS A 442 11.37 -8.85 53.70
C LYS A 442 12.39 -8.24 54.63
N ALA A 443 13.69 -8.43 54.37
CA ALA A 443 14.76 -7.82 55.14
C ALA A 443 14.72 -6.28 54.99
N HIS A 444 14.45 -5.76 53.79
CA HIS A 444 14.29 -4.33 53.58
C HIS A 444 13.15 -3.72 54.38
N GLU A 445 11.97 -4.35 54.35
CA GLU A 445 10.82 -3.92 55.15
C GLU A 445 11.14 -3.94 56.64
N ALA A 446 11.60 -5.08 57.15
CA ALA A 446 11.90 -5.24 58.60
C ALA A 446 12.98 -4.27 59.12
N VAL A 447 14.03 -4.03 58.32
CA VAL A 447 15.09 -3.07 58.70
C VAL A 447 14.58 -1.63 58.66
N ASN A 448 13.75 -1.28 57.68
CA ASN A 448 13.15 0.06 57.63
C ASN A 448 12.20 0.30 58.78
N ASP A 449 11.31 -0.65 59.05
CA ASP A 449 10.40 -0.58 60.20
C ASP A 449 11.18 -0.46 61.51
N GLY A 450 12.21 -1.29 61.70
CA GLY A 450 13.07 -1.22 62.88
C GLY A 450 13.82 0.10 63.03
N TYR A 451 14.27 0.70 61.92
CA TYR A 451 14.94 2.00 61.92
C TYR A 451 13.97 3.13 62.28
N GLU A 452 12.77 3.14 61.70
CA GLU A 452 11.72 4.12 61.99
C GLU A 452 11.23 4.00 63.43
N GLU A 453 11.01 2.76 63.92
CA GLU A 453 10.63 2.49 65.30
C GLU A 453 11.71 2.96 66.25
N THR A 454 13.00 2.75 65.92
CA THR A 454 14.14 3.27 66.72
C THR A 454 14.07 4.80 66.84
N SER A 455 13.86 5.48 65.73
CA SER A 455 13.79 6.95 65.73
C SER A 455 12.63 7.47 66.56
N LYS A 456 11.42 6.89 66.34
CA LYS A 456 10.22 7.25 67.12
C LYS A 456 10.37 6.96 68.61
N MET A 457 10.93 5.80 68.99
CA MET A 457 11.14 5.43 70.36
C MET A 457 12.08 6.41 71.09
N ILE A 458 13.19 6.81 70.44
CA ILE A 458 14.15 7.77 71.01
C ILE A 458 13.50 9.15 71.17
N GLU A 459 12.74 9.60 70.13
CA GLU A 459 12.02 10.87 70.15
C GLU A 459 10.98 10.90 71.28
N ASN A 460 10.14 9.85 71.34
CA ASN A 460 9.12 9.72 72.42
C ASN A 460 9.72 9.71 73.81
N ALA A 461 10.81 8.96 74.00
CA ALA A 461 11.49 8.91 75.29
C ALA A 461 12.06 10.27 75.70
N PHE A 462 12.75 10.96 74.81
CA PHE A 462 13.28 12.29 75.03
C PHE A 462 12.21 13.31 75.38
N LEU A 463 11.12 13.33 74.56
CA LEU A 463 9.98 14.24 74.78
C LEU A 463 9.27 13.93 76.11
N ALA A 464 9.06 12.65 76.44
CA ALA A 464 8.46 12.24 77.70
C ALA A 464 9.33 12.71 78.93
N GLU A 465 10.63 12.49 78.83
CA GLU A 465 11.56 12.95 79.89
C GLU A 465 11.49 14.48 80.07
N LYS A 466 11.59 15.23 78.98
CA LYS A 466 11.52 16.70 79.02
C LYS A 466 10.18 17.21 79.53
N LEU A 467 9.07 16.60 79.17
CA LEU A 467 7.74 16.98 79.65
C LEU A 467 7.59 16.66 81.14
N ILE A 468 8.06 15.48 81.60
CA ILE A 468 8.03 15.13 83.01
C ILE A 468 8.86 16.14 83.80
N GLN A 469 10.10 16.44 83.35
CA GLN A 469 10.96 17.45 83.98
C GLN A 469 10.29 18.85 84.00
N TYR A 470 9.72 19.28 82.95
CA TYR A 470 9.00 20.55 82.84
C TYR A 470 7.76 20.58 83.77
N GLY A 471 7.00 19.52 83.78
CA GLY A 471 5.80 19.37 84.61
C GLY A 471 6.01 19.39 86.11
N ASN A 472 7.23 19.08 86.54
CA ASN A 472 7.58 19.07 87.99
C ASN A 472 7.24 20.40 88.68
N ARG A 473 7.35 21.51 88.00
CA ARG A 473 7.01 22.85 88.55
C ARG A 473 5.51 23.05 88.88
N PHE A 474 4.64 22.23 88.29
CA PHE A 474 3.18 22.33 88.44
C PHE A 474 2.66 21.35 89.53
N ARG A 475 3.47 20.40 90.03
CA ARG A 475 3.07 19.37 91.01
C ARG A 475 2.53 19.95 92.28
N SER A 476 3.12 21.05 92.77
CA SER A 476 2.67 21.73 94.02
C SER A 476 1.36 22.49 93.88
N SER A 477 1.07 22.96 92.64
CA SER A 477 -0.09 23.82 92.36
C SER A 477 -1.33 23.04 91.88
N TYR A 478 -1.11 21.85 91.27
CA TYR A 478 -2.18 21.09 90.64
C TYR A 478 -2.05 19.59 91.00
N GLN A 479 -2.93 19.10 91.87
CA GLN A 479 -2.90 17.73 92.37
C GLN A 479 -3.17 16.68 91.24
N SER A 480 -4.06 16.99 90.32
CA SER A 480 -4.36 16.16 89.11
C SER A 480 -3.12 15.97 88.21
N VAL A 481 -2.33 17.03 88.04
CA VAL A 481 -1.09 16.98 87.30
C VAL A 481 -0.07 16.12 88.00
N SER A 482 0.03 16.26 89.31
CA SER A 482 0.96 15.46 90.12
C SER A 482 0.69 13.96 90.03
N ILE A 483 -0.59 13.50 90.04
CA ILE A 483 -0.93 12.09 89.93
C ILE A 483 -0.58 11.58 88.48
N ARG A 484 -0.96 12.30 87.46
CA ARG A 484 -0.68 11.90 86.06
C ARG A 484 0.84 11.88 85.76
N LEU A 485 1.61 12.81 86.28
CA LEU A 485 3.07 12.77 86.16
C LEU A 485 3.71 11.59 86.82
N ILE A 486 3.18 11.10 87.96
CA ILE A 486 3.59 9.87 88.57
C ILE A 486 3.28 8.64 87.72
N GLU A 487 2.09 8.61 87.08
CA GLU A 487 1.70 7.58 86.15
C GLU A 487 2.66 7.58 84.93
N ALA A 488 2.96 8.77 84.38
CA ALA A 488 3.92 8.93 83.27
C ALA A 488 5.33 8.46 83.63
N GLU A 489 5.81 8.74 84.87
CA GLU A 489 7.10 8.22 85.35
C GLU A 489 7.11 6.70 85.47
N ILE A 490 6.01 6.10 85.94
CA ILE A 490 5.87 4.64 86.01
C ILE A 490 5.89 4.03 84.61
N ALA A 491 5.14 4.58 83.67
CA ALA A 491 5.16 4.14 82.24
C ALA A 491 6.58 4.26 81.67
N PHE A 492 7.27 5.40 81.92
CA PHE A 492 8.65 5.62 81.45
C PHE A 492 9.63 4.60 81.99
N ARG A 493 9.54 4.27 83.30
CA ARG A 493 10.36 3.23 83.91
C ARG A 493 10.07 1.82 83.41
N ASN A 494 8.84 1.58 82.97
CA ASN A 494 8.45 0.32 82.35
C ASN A 494 8.78 0.28 80.85
N TYR A 495 9.55 1.26 80.33
CA TYR A 495 9.95 1.41 78.90
C TYR A 495 8.81 1.64 77.95
N GLN A 496 7.63 2.07 78.44
CA GLN A 496 6.46 2.41 77.67
C GLN A 496 6.52 3.92 77.29
N TYR A 497 7.46 4.30 76.43
CA TYR A 497 7.78 5.70 76.13
C TYR A 497 6.68 6.45 75.46
N GLU A 498 5.88 5.81 74.59
CA GLU A 498 4.72 6.40 73.91
C GLU A 498 3.61 6.72 74.92
N ASP A 499 3.28 5.75 75.80
CA ASP A 499 2.28 5.96 76.87
C ASP A 499 2.75 7.05 77.85
N ALA A 500 4.01 7.02 78.22
CA ALA A 500 4.62 8.02 79.12
C ALA A 500 4.49 9.44 78.46
N LEU A 501 4.78 9.56 77.16
CA LEU A 501 4.64 10.82 76.42
C LEU A 501 3.20 11.30 76.42
N GLN A 502 2.25 10.44 76.06
CA GLN A 502 0.82 10.76 76.02
C GLN A 502 0.28 11.20 77.35
N ILE A 503 0.62 10.48 78.45
CA ILE A 503 0.19 10.82 79.78
C ILE A 503 0.79 12.14 80.23
N ALA A 504 2.10 12.34 80.08
CA ALA A 504 2.77 13.61 80.43
C ALA A 504 2.25 14.80 79.64
N ALA A 505 2.08 14.62 78.28
CA ALA A 505 1.54 15.66 77.40
C ALA A 505 0.15 16.07 77.85
N SER A 506 -0.78 15.09 78.03
CA SER A 506 -2.17 15.37 78.46
C SER A 506 -2.18 16.06 79.87
N ALA A 507 -1.27 15.72 80.77
CA ALA A 507 -1.21 16.36 82.06
C ALA A 507 -0.81 17.83 81.94
N ILE A 508 0.16 18.17 81.13
CA ILE A 508 0.69 19.51 81.00
C ILE A 508 -0.15 20.38 80.16
N GLU A 509 -0.71 19.84 79.05
CA GLU A 509 -1.60 20.59 78.15
C GLU A 509 -2.93 21.03 78.85
N SER A 510 -3.32 20.33 79.96
CA SER A 510 -4.47 20.76 80.73
C SER A 510 -4.21 22.05 81.55
N VAL A 511 -2.94 22.43 81.72
CA VAL A 511 -2.55 23.61 82.47
C VAL A 511 -1.91 24.66 81.53
N GLN A 512 -1.17 24.24 80.54
CA GLN A 512 -0.50 25.09 79.62
C GLN A 512 -0.66 24.54 78.18
N PRO A 513 -1.72 24.93 77.47
CA PRO A 513 -1.98 24.46 76.10
C PRO A 513 -0.89 24.87 75.14
N GLY A 514 -0.42 23.96 74.22
CA GLY A 514 0.51 24.18 73.11
C GLY A 514 1.99 23.91 73.45
N ILE A 515 2.35 23.54 74.65
CA ILE A 515 3.75 23.30 75.06
C ILE A 515 4.38 22.09 74.37
N LEU A 516 3.58 21.08 74.06
CA LEU A 516 4.06 19.91 73.33
C LEU A 516 4.63 20.31 71.95
N LYS A 517 3.91 21.15 71.18
CA LYS A 517 4.35 21.66 69.88
C LYS A 517 5.64 22.50 69.96
N GLU A 518 5.79 23.31 71.03
CA GLU A 518 7.02 24.09 71.27
C GLU A 518 8.21 23.16 71.54
N MET A 519 8.01 22.11 72.32
CA MET A 519 9.07 21.13 72.61
C MET A 519 9.44 20.27 71.40
N GLU A 520 8.49 19.86 70.58
CA GLU A 520 8.74 19.16 69.30
C GLU A 520 9.53 20.04 68.29
N ILE A 521 9.19 21.33 68.17
CA ILE A 521 9.92 22.28 67.32
C ILE A 521 11.36 22.47 67.80
N ASN A 522 11.54 22.60 69.11
CA ASN A 522 12.87 22.74 69.70
C ASN A 522 13.74 21.48 69.54
N LEU A 523 13.12 20.29 69.52
CA LEU A 523 13.80 19.04 69.28
C LEU A 523 14.31 18.96 67.83
N LYS A 524 13.47 19.32 66.86
CA LYS A 524 13.84 19.34 65.44
C LYS A 524 14.92 20.38 65.08
N SER A 525 15.16 21.35 65.94
CA SER A 525 16.24 22.34 65.80
C SER A 525 17.59 21.91 66.42
N HIS A 526 17.59 20.83 67.18
CA HIS A 526 18.80 20.33 67.89
C HIS A 526 19.29 18.94 67.39
N VAL A 527 18.53 18.32 66.47
CA VAL A 527 18.91 17.11 65.71
C VAL A 527 19.45 17.53 64.34
#